data_affed94ea5ff96b97bcfc594dbbdf88c
#
_entry.id   affed94ea5ff96b97bcfc594dbbdf88c
#
_cell.length_a   1.000
_cell.length_b   1.000
_cell.length_c   1.000
_cell.angle_alpha   90.00
_cell.angle_beta   90.00
_cell.angle_gamma   90.00
#
_symmetry.space_group_name_H-M   'P 1'
#
loop_
_entity.id
_entity.type
_entity.pdbx_description
1 polymer ?
#
loop_
_entity_poly.entity_id
_entity_poly.type
_entity_poly.pdbx_seq_one_letter_code
_entity_poly.pdbx_strand_id
1 'polypeptide(L)'
;MVITSATGNTPEMTDAVRYGKEKGATIFGFVDEKDSPLAKETEILFSCKGGAYLKLLVTMLAFMKEKGEFELYDLFYQQAESLGDALINVQKEADKKTEEFAEKHGEDSMHYVVGGGMLKGAAYSYAMCYMEEMLWMRTKSISCADFFHGTLEIIEKDTNVTLFKGEDHGRAQAERVERFLPRICDNITVFDTKEYHTPGIDDTFREILTPMIMAAIYARINVHLENVRKHPMEIRRYYHKLDY
;
A
#
# COMPACT_ATOMS: atom_id res chain seq x y z
N MET A 1 -6.78 14.86 16.34
CA MET A 1 -5.81 14.59 15.27
C MET A 1 -5.36 13.14 15.41
N VAL A 2 -5.38 12.35 14.31
CA VAL A 2 -4.90 10.96 14.31
C VAL A 2 -3.59 10.90 13.54
N ILE A 3 -2.58 10.22 14.09
CA ILE A 3 -1.24 10.11 13.50
C ILE A 3 -0.75 8.66 13.49
N THR A 4 0.16 8.34 12.58
CA THR A 4 0.88 7.06 12.54
C THR A 4 2.34 7.30 12.15
N SER A 5 3.27 6.62 12.83
CA SER A 5 4.69 6.66 12.52
C SER A 5 5.38 5.39 13.01
N ALA A 6 6.27 4.82 12.21
CA ALA A 6 7.09 3.69 12.64
C ALA A 6 8.15 4.14 13.67
N THR A 7 9.04 5.04 13.26
CA THR A 7 10.18 5.47 14.11
C THR A 7 9.83 6.57 15.10
N GLY A 8 8.82 7.40 14.79
CA GLY A 8 8.49 8.58 15.59
C GLY A 8 9.58 9.67 15.63
N ASN A 9 10.54 9.63 14.70
CA ASN A 9 11.69 10.52 14.65
C ASN A 9 11.62 11.60 13.56
N THR A 10 10.55 11.62 12.75
CA THR A 10 10.36 12.62 11.70
C THR A 10 10.07 14.00 12.32
N PRO A 11 10.94 15.01 12.15
CA PRO A 11 10.77 16.31 12.79
C PRO A 11 9.46 16.99 12.41
N GLU A 12 9.08 16.96 11.14
CA GLU A 12 7.87 17.57 10.60
C GLU A 12 6.60 16.98 11.23
N MET A 13 6.61 15.68 11.56
CA MET A 13 5.49 15.04 12.25
C MET A 13 5.38 15.54 13.70
N THR A 14 6.51 15.71 14.38
CA THR A 14 6.55 16.24 15.75
C THR A 14 6.07 17.69 15.76
N ASP A 15 6.51 18.51 14.81
CA ASP A 15 6.08 19.91 14.70
C ASP A 15 4.59 20.02 14.35
N ALA A 16 4.08 19.18 13.45
CA ALA A 16 2.65 19.11 13.14
C ALA A 16 1.80 18.75 14.37
N VAL A 17 2.27 17.82 15.20
CA VAL A 17 1.59 17.46 16.46
C VAL A 17 1.59 18.63 17.45
N ARG A 18 2.71 19.29 17.65
CA ARG A 18 2.81 20.49 18.52
C ARG A 18 1.85 21.58 18.07
N TYR A 19 1.84 21.87 16.77
CA TYR A 19 0.89 22.82 16.20
C TYR A 19 -0.57 22.40 16.41
N GLY A 20 -0.89 21.11 16.24
CA GLY A 20 -2.22 20.59 16.55
C GLY A 20 -2.64 20.82 17.99
N LYS A 21 -1.75 20.55 18.95
CA LYS A 21 -1.97 20.81 20.40
C LYS A 21 -2.20 22.30 20.68
N GLU A 22 -1.42 23.18 20.08
CA GLU A 22 -1.62 24.65 20.21
C GLU A 22 -3.00 25.09 19.69
N LYS A 23 -3.60 24.34 18.76
CA LYS A 23 -4.97 24.57 18.25
C LYS A 23 -6.04 23.84 19.05
N GLY A 24 -5.69 23.18 20.17
CA GLY A 24 -6.62 22.47 21.03
C GLY A 24 -7.03 21.08 20.53
N ALA A 25 -6.27 20.50 19.60
CA ALA A 25 -6.54 19.15 19.14
C ALA A 25 -6.02 18.10 20.12
N THR A 26 -6.84 17.12 20.48
CA THR A 26 -6.40 15.89 21.14
C THR A 26 -5.62 15.03 20.15
N ILE A 27 -4.46 14.54 20.54
CA ILE A 27 -3.58 13.72 19.69
C ILE A 27 -3.75 12.25 20.00
N PHE A 28 -4.21 11.51 19.02
CA PHE A 28 -4.35 10.05 19.04
C PHE A 28 -3.34 9.46 18.07
N GLY A 29 -2.43 8.60 18.55
CA GLY A 29 -1.31 8.15 17.74
C GLY A 29 -0.97 6.67 17.84
N PHE A 30 -0.62 6.11 16.68
CA PHE A 30 0.04 4.83 16.54
C PHE A 30 1.51 5.06 16.21
N VAL A 31 2.37 4.95 17.23
CA VAL A 31 3.82 5.12 17.08
C VAL A 31 4.51 3.86 17.56
N ASP A 32 5.22 3.18 16.66
CA ASP A 32 5.79 1.87 16.99
C ASP A 32 6.90 1.96 18.04
N GLU A 33 7.72 3.03 18.02
CA GLU A 33 8.78 3.29 19.01
C GLU A 33 8.27 4.21 20.11
N LYS A 34 7.88 3.60 21.25
CA LYS A 34 7.23 4.29 22.39
C LYS A 34 8.06 5.40 23.06
N ASP A 35 9.38 5.34 22.95
CA ASP A 35 10.30 6.29 23.57
C ASP A 35 10.73 7.42 22.62
N SER A 36 10.19 7.45 21.40
CA SER A 36 10.50 8.44 20.38
C SER A 36 9.98 9.85 20.72
N PRO A 37 10.52 10.90 20.08
CA PRO A 37 10.04 12.27 20.26
C PRO A 37 8.55 12.42 20.00
N LEU A 38 8.05 11.83 18.92
CA LEU A 38 6.63 11.90 18.54
C LEU A 38 5.72 11.17 19.55
N ALA A 39 6.16 10.01 20.06
CA ALA A 39 5.41 9.26 21.06
C ALA A 39 5.23 10.07 22.36
N LYS A 40 6.26 10.81 22.78
CA LYS A 40 6.21 11.68 23.96
C LYS A 40 5.24 12.87 23.82
N GLU A 41 5.00 13.29 22.58
CA GLU A 41 4.03 14.37 22.28
C GLU A 41 2.60 13.83 22.08
N THR A 42 2.39 12.52 22.05
CA THR A 42 1.08 11.90 21.78
C THR A 42 0.32 11.67 23.07
N GLU A 43 -0.93 12.17 23.17
CA GLU A 43 -1.74 12.09 24.38
C GLU A 43 -2.37 10.69 24.57
N ILE A 44 -2.92 10.11 23.48
CA ILE A 44 -3.47 8.77 23.49
C ILE A 44 -2.60 7.92 22.57
N LEU A 45 -1.63 7.20 23.16
CA LEU A 45 -0.59 6.46 22.45
C LEU A 45 -0.86 4.98 22.41
N PHE A 46 -0.80 4.41 21.22
CA PHE A 46 -0.75 2.98 20.98
C PHE A 46 0.57 2.61 20.31
N SER A 47 1.40 1.83 21.00
CA SER A 47 2.69 1.34 20.46
C SER A 47 2.61 -0.13 20.16
N CYS A 48 2.47 -0.45 18.86
CA CYS A 48 2.55 -1.82 18.35
C CYS A 48 3.08 -1.78 16.91
N LYS A 49 4.02 -2.67 16.59
CA LYS A 49 4.73 -2.66 15.30
C LYS A 49 3.83 -3.07 14.14
N GLY A 50 4.00 -2.39 13.02
CA GLY A 50 3.35 -2.70 11.75
C GLY A 50 1.84 -2.41 11.70
N GLY A 51 1.20 -2.78 10.59
CA GLY A 51 -0.25 -2.70 10.42
C GLY A 51 -0.85 -1.29 10.41
N ALA A 52 -0.09 -0.27 9.97
CA ALA A 52 -0.54 1.13 10.00
C ALA A 52 -1.90 1.33 9.33
N TYR A 53 -2.13 0.71 8.16
CA TYR A 53 -3.41 0.82 7.46
C TYR A 53 -4.56 0.24 8.29
N LEU A 54 -4.39 -0.98 8.85
CA LEU A 54 -5.43 -1.62 9.66
C LEU A 54 -5.74 -0.80 10.92
N LYS A 55 -4.72 -0.29 11.60
CA LYS A 55 -4.88 0.57 12.78
C LYS A 55 -5.73 1.80 12.47
N LEU A 56 -5.42 2.49 11.38
CA LEU A 56 -6.18 3.66 10.93
C LEU A 56 -7.60 3.27 10.50
N LEU A 57 -7.75 2.17 9.75
CA LEU A 57 -9.04 1.68 9.29
C LEU A 57 -9.97 1.35 10.48
N VAL A 58 -9.51 0.51 11.43
CA VAL A 58 -10.30 0.14 12.61
C VAL A 58 -10.70 1.38 13.42
N THR A 59 -9.76 2.32 13.60
CA THR A 59 -10.05 3.58 14.32
C THR A 59 -11.12 4.40 13.60
N MET A 60 -11.02 4.55 12.29
CA MET A 60 -11.99 5.31 11.50
C MET A 60 -13.37 4.64 11.52
N LEU A 61 -13.42 3.31 11.37
CA LEU A 61 -14.68 2.55 11.44
C LEU A 61 -15.31 2.62 12.83
N ALA A 62 -14.51 2.65 13.91
CA ALA A 62 -15.00 2.85 15.27
C ALA A 62 -15.66 4.24 15.44
N PHE A 63 -15.05 5.30 14.92
CA PHE A 63 -15.65 6.63 14.91
C PHE A 63 -16.96 6.67 14.11
N MET A 64 -17.01 6.00 12.96
CA MET A 64 -18.24 5.90 12.15
C MET A 64 -19.33 5.15 12.89
N LYS A 65 -18.99 4.03 13.57
CA LYS A 65 -19.94 3.28 14.42
C LYS A 65 -20.57 4.18 15.50
N GLU A 66 -19.74 4.93 16.24
CA GLU A 66 -20.21 5.82 17.30
C GLU A 66 -21.15 6.92 16.77
N LYS A 67 -21.05 7.26 15.49
CA LYS A 67 -21.96 8.19 14.80
C LYS A 67 -23.17 7.52 14.16
N GLY A 68 -23.28 6.20 14.22
CA GLY A 68 -24.33 5.45 13.54
C GLY A 68 -24.17 5.34 12.02
N GLU A 69 -22.95 5.53 11.50
CA GLU A 69 -22.68 5.53 10.06
C GLU A 69 -22.14 4.18 9.55
N PHE A 70 -21.75 3.24 10.42
CA PHE A 70 -21.23 1.93 10.05
C PHE A 70 -21.76 0.83 10.97
N GLU A 71 -22.91 0.29 10.64
CA GLU A 71 -23.62 -0.74 11.43
C GLU A 71 -22.89 -2.10 11.45
N LEU A 72 -22.04 -2.38 10.45
CA LEU A 72 -21.33 -3.65 10.32
C LEU A 72 -20.01 -3.71 11.12
N TYR A 73 -19.74 -2.72 11.97
CA TYR A 73 -18.46 -2.65 12.70
C TYR A 73 -18.17 -3.90 13.54
N ASP A 74 -19.17 -4.40 14.28
CA ASP A 74 -18.97 -5.54 15.19
C ASP A 74 -18.67 -6.83 14.41
N LEU A 75 -19.33 -7.01 13.26
CA LEU A 75 -19.04 -8.11 12.34
C LEU A 75 -17.63 -7.97 11.73
N PHE A 76 -17.27 -6.78 11.26
CA PHE A 76 -15.92 -6.50 10.76
C PHE A 76 -14.86 -6.79 11.82
N TYR A 77 -15.06 -6.29 13.04
CA TYR A 77 -14.12 -6.47 14.15
C TYR A 77 -13.91 -7.95 14.50
N GLN A 78 -15.00 -8.72 14.54
CA GLN A 78 -14.93 -10.17 14.76
C GLN A 78 -14.15 -10.88 13.65
N GLN A 79 -14.40 -10.54 12.39
CA GLN A 79 -13.72 -11.16 11.25
C GLN A 79 -12.26 -10.69 11.11
N ALA A 80 -11.89 -9.52 11.65
CA ALA A 80 -10.53 -9.03 11.64
C ALA A 80 -9.53 -9.97 12.35
N GLU A 81 -10.00 -10.85 13.25
CA GLU A 81 -9.18 -11.92 13.86
C GLU A 81 -8.67 -12.91 12.82
N SER A 82 -9.43 -13.17 11.75
CA SER A 82 -9.06 -14.06 10.65
C SER A 82 -8.21 -13.38 9.56
N LEU A 83 -8.03 -12.06 9.64
CA LEU A 83 -7.41 -11.28 8.56
C LEU A 83 -5.96 -11.71 8.29
N GLY A 84 -5.20 -12.04 9.33
CA GLY A 84 -3.82 -12.54 9.18
C GLY A 84 -3.74 -13.79 8.31
N ASP A 85 -4.56 -14.79 8.61
CA ASP A 85 -4.62 -16.04 7.86
C ASP A 85 -5.16 -15.83 6.44
N ALA A 86 -6.15 -14.96 6.28
CA ALA A 86 -6.68 -14.58 4.97
C ALA A 86 -5.60 -13.95 4.08
N LEU A 87 -4.79 -13.03 4.59
CA LEU A 87 -3.70 -12.41 3.84
C LEU A 87 -2.55 -13.39 3.52
N ILE A 88 -2.26 -14.34 4.42
CA ILE A 88 -1.33 -15.46 4.14
C ILE A 88 -1.88 -16.34 3.01
N ASN A 89 -3.20 -16.57 2.96
CA ASN A 89 -3.80 -17.29 1.84
C ASN A 89 -3.63 -16.54 0.52
N VAL A 90 -3.87 -15.23 0.50
CA VAL A 90 -3.60 -14.37 -0.68
C VAL A 90 -2.15 -14.50 -1.13
N GLN A 91 -1.18 -14.47 -0.22
CA GLN A 91 0.23 -14.65 -0.55
C GLN A 91 0.51 -16.00 -1.21
N LYS A 92 -0.08 -17.08 -0.69
CA LYS A 92 0.10 -18.43 -1.26
C LYS A 92 -0.49 -18.54 -2.66
N GLU A 93 -1.69 -17.99 -2.87
CA GLU A 93 -2.35 -17.99 -4.19
C GLU A 93 -1.60 -17.12 -5.21
N ALA A 94 -1.00 -16.01 -4.76
CA ALA A 94 -0.25 -15.09 -5.62
C ALA A 94 1.17 -15.58 -5.94
N ASP A 95 1.72 -16.55 -5.22
CA ASP A 95 3.13 -16.91 -5.21
C ASP A 95 3.71 -17.15 -6.61
N LYS A 96 3.08 -18.03 -7.39
CA LYS A 96 3.53 -18.35 -8.74
C LYS A 96 3.51 -17.15 -9.69
N LYS A 97 2.42 -16.37 -9.69
CA LYS A 97 2.28 -15.19 -10.56
C LYS A 97 3.30 -14.11 -10.20
N THR A 98 3.62 -13.98 -8.92
CA THR A 98 4.61 -13.01 -8.42
C THR A 98 6.05 -13.46 -8.69
N GLU A 99 6.32 -14.76 -8.72
CA GLU A 99 7.61 -15.32 -9.16
C GLU A 99 7.84 -15.05 -10.65
N GLU A 100 6.87 -15.40 -11.51
CA GLU A 100 6.91 -15.11 -12.95
C GLU A 100 7.09 -13.61 -13.23
N PHE A 101 6.44 -12.76 -12.45
CA PHE A 101 6.63 -11.31 -12.51
C PHE A 101 8.07 -10.91 -12.20
N ALA A 102 8.65 -11.42 -11.12
CA ALA A 102 10.00 -11.08 -10.70
C ALA A 102 11.05 -11.54 -11.71
N GLU A 103 10.90 -12.76 -12.27
CA GLU A 103 11.76 -13.27 -13.33
C GLU A 103 11.72 -12.38 -14.58
N LYS A 104 10.52 -11.92 -14.97
CA LYS A 104 10.31 -11.06 -16.15
C LYS A 104 10.86 -9.65 -15.94
N HIS A 105 10.66 -9.07 -14.75
CA HIS A 105 10.85 -7.64 -14.50
C HIS A 105 12.03 -7.31 -13.58
N GLY A 106 12.76 -8.30 -13.09
CA GLY A 106 13.85 -8.10 -12.14
C GLY A 106 14.99 -7.20 -12.64
N GLU A 107 15.20 -7.13 -13.94
CA GLU A 107 16.27 -6.32 -14.56
C GLU A 107 15.72 -5.10 -15.34
N ASP A 108 14.47 -4.71 -15.11
CA ASP A 108 13.86 -3.56 -15.79
C ASP A 108 14.64 -2.26 -15.52
N SER A 109 14.88 -1.50 -16.59
CA SER A 109 15.52 -0.19 -16.49
C SER A 109 14.56 0.90 -16.01
N MET A 110 13.25 0.73 -16.29
CA MET A 110 12.16 1.62 -15.89
C MET A 110 10.87 0.82 -15.80
N HIS A 111 10.07 1.04 -14.75
CA HIS A 111 8.82 0.33 -14.52
C HIS A 111 7.70 1.29 -14.11
N TYR A 112 6.54 1.19 -14.74
CA TYR A 112 5.36 1.98 -14.40
C TYR A 112 4.42 1.18 -13.51
N VAL A 113 3.96 1.78 -12.40
CA VAL A 113 2.99 1.18 -11.49
C VAL A 113 1.72 2.02 -11.50
N VAL A 114 0.65 1.47 -12.03
CA VAL A 114 -0.63 2.16 -12.20
C VAL A 114 -1.64 1.63 -11.18
N GLY A 115 -2.37 2.53 -10.50
CA GLY A 115 -3.40 2.14 -9.54
C GLY A 115 -4.58 3.11 -9.53
N GLY A 116 -5.78 2.58 -9.31
CA GLY A 116 -7.02 3.36 -9.25
C GLY A 116 -7.65 3.34 -7.86
N GLY A 117 -8.49 4.34 -7.56
CA GLY A 117 -9.22 4.41 -6.29
C GLY A 117 -8.30 4.30 -5.08
N MET A 118 -8.63 3.38 -4.17
CA MET A 118 -7.82 3.10 -2.97
C MET A 118 -6.42 2.57 -3.31
N LEU A 119 -6.23 1.94 -4.47
CA LEU A 119 -4.93 1.43 -4.90
C LEU A 119 -4.01 2.49 -5.53
N LYS A 120 -4.46 3.73 -5.73
CA LYS A 120 -3.56 4.86 -6.08
C LYS A 120 -2.45 5.01 -5.04
N GLY A 121 -2.82 5.02 -3.75
CA GLY A 121 -1.86 5.10 -2.64
C GLY A 121 -0.95 3.87 -2.55
N ALA A 122 -1.51 2.68 -2.78
CA ALA A 122 -0.74 1.44 -2.80
C ALA A 122 0.29 1.42 -3.95
N ALA A 123 -0.09 1.83 -5.16
CA ALA A 123 0.80 1.94 -6.30
C ALA A 123 1.95 2.94 -6.06
N TYR A 124 1.63 4.11 -5.47
CA TYR A 124 2.63 5.09 -5.08
C TYR A 124 3.61 4.54 -4.04
N SER A 125 3.09 3.97 -2.95
CA SER A 125 3.92 3.39 -1.89
C SER A 125 4.78 2.24 -2.41
N TYR A 126 4.22 1.35 -3.24
CA TYR A 126 4.97 0.25 -3.81
C TYR A 126 6.10 0.71 -4.72
N ALA A 127 5.82 1.63 -5.63
CA ALA A 127 6.83 2.20 -6.53
C ALA A 127 7.97 2.89 -5.74
N MET A 128 7.64 3.81 -4.84
CA MET A 128 8.63 4.63 -4.15
C MET A 128 9.34 3.88 -3.02
N CYS A 129 8.58 3.26 -2.10
CA CYS A 129 9.19 2.69 -0.90
C CYS A 129 9.83 1.32 -1.15
N TYR A 130 9.21 0.48 -1.99
CA TYR A 130 9.73 -0.87 -2.23
C TYR A 130 10.63 -0.92 -3.47
N MET A 131 10.14 -0.50 -4.63
CA MET A 131 10.93 -0.64 -5.84
C MET A 131 12.11 0.35 -5.87
N GLU A 132 11.90 1.65 -5.60
CA GLU A 132 13.00 2.63 -5.65
C GLU A 132 13.89 2.56 -4.42
N GLU A 133 13.33 2.68 -3.21
CA GLU A 133 14.10 2.77 -1.97
C GLU A 133 14.80 1.45 -1.63
N MET A 134 14.06 0.33 -1.69
CA MET A 134 14.54 -0.97 -1.22
C MET A 134 15.23 -1.78 -2.32
N LEU A 135 14.71 -1.77 -3.54
CA LEU A 135 15.21 -2.59 -4.65
C LEU A 135 16.04 -1.81 -5.67
N TRP A 136 16.15 -0.49 -5.55
CA TRP A 136 16.86 0.43 -6.43
C TRP A 136 16.46 0.33 -7.90
N MET A 137 15.20 0.03 -8.15
CA MET A 137 14.57 0.05 -9.47
C MET A 137 14.03 1.45 -9.75
N ARG A 138 14.16 1.92 -10.97
CA ARG A 138 13.55 3.20 -11.36
C ARG A 138 12.10 2.98 -11.69
N THR A 139 11.22 3.81 -11.11
CA THR A 139 9.79 3.65 -11.30
C THR A 139 9.07 4.97 -11.51
N LYS A 140 7.82 4.86 -11.93
CA LYS A 140 6.85 5.96 -11.93
C LYS A 140 5.49 5.42 -11.51
N SER A 141 4.95 5.91 -10.40
CA SER A 141 3.57 5.63 -10.03
C SER A 141 2.60 6.59 -10.73
N ILE A 142 1.46 6.06 -11.18
CA ILE A 142 0.43 6.83 -11.89
C ILE A 142 -0.96 6.42 -11.40
N SER A 143 -1.85 7.39 -11.18
CA SER A 143 -3.26 7.04 -10.97
C SER A 143 -3.92 6.64 -12.29
N CYS A 144 -4.88 5.72 -12.23
CA CYS A 144 -5.68 5.35 -13.41
C CYS A 144 -6.39 6.57 -14.02
N ALA A 145 -6.77 7.56 -13.20
CA ALA A 145 -7.40 8.78 -13.66
C ALA A 145 -6.42 9.65 -14.49
N ASP A 146 -5.18 9.80 -13.98
CA ASP A 146 -4.18 10.66 -14.62
C ASP A 146 -3.51 9.98 -15.84
N PHE A 147 -3.59 8.65 -15.95
CA PHE A 147 -2.96 7.88 -17.02
C PHE A 147 -3.30 8.43 -18.42
N PHE A 148 -4.57 8.80 -18.63
CA PHE A 148 -5.06 9.33 -19.92
C PHE A 148 -4.79 10.81 -20.14
N HIS A 149 -4.13 11.51 -19.20
CA HIS A 149 -3.82 12.94 -19.26
C HIS A 149 -2.34 13.23 -19.54
N GLY A 150 -1.62 12.28 -20.14
CA GLY A 150 -0.24 12.50 -20.58
C GLY A 150 0.61 11.23 -20.52
N THR A 151 0.49 10.39 -19.51
CA THR A 151 1.35 9.20 -19.37
C THR A 151 1.20 8.22 -20.54
N LEU A 152 -0.01 8.07 -21.10
CA LEU A 152 -0.25 7.22 -22.27
C LEU A 152 0.66 7.58 -23.47
N GLU A 153 1.07 8.85 -23.61
CA GLU A 153 1.89 9.32 -24.76
C GLU A 153 3.36 8.86 -24.69
N ILE A 154 3.81 8.40 -23.51
CA ILE A 154 5.18 7.92 -23.30
C ILE A 154 5.26 6.40 -23.09
N ILE A 155 4.12 5.72 -23.21
CA ILE A 155 4.07 4.25 -23.17
C ILE A 155 4.31 3.72 -24.57
N GLU A 156 5.34 2.92 -24.71
CA GLU A 156 5.74 2.25 -25.93
C GLU A 156 5.51 0.74 -25.82
N LYS A 157 5.74 0.02 -26.90
CA LYS A 157 5.48 -1.43 -27.00
C LYS A 157 6.19 -2.26 -25.95
N ASP A 158 7.42 -1.87 -25.60
CA ASP A 158 8.31 -2.56 -24.67
C ASP A 158 8.30 -1.93 -23.26
N THR A 159 7.46 -0.92 -23.02
CA THR A 159 7.34 -0.30 -21.69
C THR A 159 6.79 -1.30 -20.67
N ASN A 160 7.44 -1.40 -19.51
CA ASN A 160 6.99 -2.28 -18.43
C ASN A 160 5.92 -1.60 -17.58
N VAL A 161 4.71 -2.15 -17.57
CA VAL A 161 3.56 -1.58 -16.86
C VAL A 161 2.93 -2.63 -15.96
N THR A 162 2.82 -2.31 -14.68
CA THR A 162 2.00 -3.06 -13.72
C THR A 162 0.74 -2.27 -13.38
N LEU A 163 -0.41 -2.92 -13.49
CA LEU A 163 -1.70 -2.38 -13.08
C LEU A 163 -2.20 -3.07 -11.82
N PHE A 164 -2.43 -2.28 -10.77
CA PHE A 164 -3.10 -2.70 -9.55
C PHE A 164 -4.61 -2.43 -9.69
N LYS A 165 -5.41 -3.50 -9.70
CA LYS A 165 -6.85 -3.45 -9.85
C LYS A 165 -7.56 -3.88 -8.58
N GLY A 166 -8.31 -2.96 -7.97
CA GLY A 166 -9.01 -3.13 -6.71
C GLY A 166 -10.47 -3.52 -6.87
N GLU A 167 -11.17 -3.57 -5.75
CA GLU A 167 -12.59 -3.89 -5.67
C GLU A 167 -13.45 -2.68 -5.28
N ASP A 168 -12.80 -1.54 -5.04
CA ASP A 168 -13.44 -0.27 -4.72
C ASP A 168 -14.00 0.45 -5.97
N HIS A 169 -14.59 1.61 -5.73
CA HIS A 169 -15.17 2.48 -6.77
C HIS A 169 -14.18 2.89 -7.88
N GLY A 170 -12.87 2.78 -7.64
CA GLY A 170 -11.82 3.02 -8.65
C GLY A 170 -11.67 1.90 -9.68
N ARG A 171 -12.33 0.75 -9.49
CA ARG A 171 -12.21 -0.42 -10.37
C ARG A 171 -12.53 -0.12 -11.84
N ALA A 172 -13.59 0.65 -12.12
CA ALA A 172 -13.97 1.00 -13.49
C ALA A 172 -12.87 1.79 -14.23
N GLN A 173 -12.11 2.62 -13.51
CA GLN A 173 -10.96 3.34 -14.07
C GLN A 173 -9.81 2.38 -14.38
N ALA A 174 -9.51 1.44 -13.48
CA ALA A 174 -8.49 0.42 -13.72
C ALA A 174 -8.84 -0.49 -14.91
N GLU A 175 -10.10 -0.91 -15.03
CA GLU A 175 -10.59 -1.67 -16.19
C GLU A 175 -10.49 -0.88 -17.50
N ARG A 176 -10.66 0.44 -17.46
CA ARG A 176 -10.44 1.30 -18.63
C ARG A 176 -8.98 1.27 -19.07
N VAL A 177 -8.04 1.37 -18.13
CA VAL A 177 -6.59 1.28 -18.41
C VAL A 177 -6.26 -0.10 -18.95
N GLU A 178 -6.75 -1.17 -18.32
CA GLU A 178 -6.54 -2.57 -18.72
C GLU A 178 -6.97 -2.84 -20.15
N ARG A 179 -8.15 -2.33 -20.56
CA ARG A 179 -8.64 -2.48 -21.94
C ARG A 179 -7.85 -1.65 -22.95
N PHE A 180 -7.25 -0.55 -22.53
CA PHE A 180 -6.55 0.35 -23.43
C PHE A 180 -5.09 -0.06 -23.64
N LEU A 181 -4.38 -0.45 -22.59
CA LEU A 181 -2.95 -0.75 -22.60
C LEU A 181 -2.51 -1.70 -23.72
N PRO A 182 -3.21 -2.82 -24.02
CA PRO A 182 -2.78 -3.76 -25.07
C PRO A 182 -2.74 -3.17 -26.49
N ARG A 183 -3.26 -1.96 -26.69
CA ARG A 183 -3.19 -1.26 -27.98
C ARG A 183 -1.83 -0.61 -28.22
N ILE A 184 -1.10 -0.33 -27.15
CA ILE A 184 0.13 0.46 -27.20
C ILE A 184 1.33 -0.22 -26.51
N CYS A 185 1.10 -1.25 -25.68
CA CYS A 185 2.09 -1.90 -24.86
C CYS A 185 1.90 -3.42 -24.85
N ASP A 186 3.01 -4.16 -24.90
CA ASP A 186 3.01 -5.63 -24.85
C ASP A 186 3.45 -6.16 -23.45
N ASN A 187 4.15 -5.36 -22.64
CA ASN A 187 4.69 -5.73 -21.34
C ASN A 187 3.80 -5.29 -20.17
N ILE A 188 2.60 -5.88 -20.11
CA ILE A 188 1.60 -5.54 -19.09
C ILE A 188 1.47 -6.70 -18.10
N THR A 189 1.47 -6.37 -16.80
CA THR A 189 1.07 -7.31 -15.75
C THR A 189 -0.06 -6.68 -14.93
N VAL A 190 -1.17 -7.41 -14.77
CA VAL A 190 -2.32 -6.98 -13.96
C VAL A 190 -2.38 -7.83 -12.70
N PHE A 191 -2.39 -7.18 -11.53
CA PHE A 191 -2.74 -7.81 -10.27
C PHE A 191 -4.13 -7.34 -9.86
N ASP A 192 -5.10 -8.24 -9.92
CA ASP A 192 -6.50 -8.00 -9.56
C ASP A 192 -6.80 -8.66 -8.21
N THR A 193 -7.22 -7.87 -7.21
CA THR A 193 -7.52 -8.41 -5.88
C THR A 193 -8.64 -9.44 -5.90
N LYS A 194 -9.55 -9.40 -6.88
CA LYS A 194 -10.62 -10.39 -7.04
C LYS A 194 -10.14 -11.80 -7.38
N GLU A 195 -8.91 -11.96 -7.86
CA GLU A 195 -8.36 -13.28 -8.21
C GLU A 195 -7.98 -14.09 -6.95
N TYR A 196 -8.01 -13.50 -5.76
CA TYR A 196 -7.48 -14.10 -4.53
C TYR A 196 -8.56 -14.21 -3.46
N HIS A 197 -8.60 -15.34 -2.75
CA HIS A 197 -9.58 -15.60 -1.70
C HIS A 197 -9.10 -15.08 -0.34
N THR A 198 -10.04 -14.60 0.46
CA THR A 198 -9.83 -14.14 1.84
C THR A 198 -10.69 -14.95 2.81
N PRO A 199 -10.31 -16.20 3.14
CA PRO A 199 -11.13 -17.07 4.01
C PRO A 199 -11.42 -16.41 5.36
N GLY A 200 -12.67 -16.51 5.81
CA GLY A 200 -13.12 -15.93 7.09
C GLY A 200 -13.45 -14.43 7.03
N ILE A 201 -13.31 -13.81 5.86
CA ILE A 201 -13.68 -12.40 5.61
C ILE A 201 -14.85 -12.37 4.65
N ASP A 202 -15.93 -11.70 5.04
CA ASP A 202 -17.11 -11.48 4.21
C ASP A 202 -16.76 -10.57 3.00
N ASP A 203 -17.35 -10.86 1.85
CA ASP A 203 -17.11 -10.09 0.61
C ASP A 203 -17.48 -8.61 0.76
N THR A 204 -18.41 -8.27 1.65
CA THR A 204 -18.80 -6.88 1.97
C THR A 204 -17.61 -6.04 2.44
N PHE A 205 -16.60 -6.66 3.07
CA PHE A 205 -15.42 -5.94 3.57
C PHE A 205 -14.25 -5.90 2.59
N ARG A 206 -14.33 -6.60 1.47
CA ARG A 206 -13.23 -6.68 0.51
C ARG A 206 -12.89 -5.32 -0.10
N GLU A 207 -13.88 -4.46 -0.32
CA GLU A 207 -13.65 -3.11 -0.82
C GLU A 207 -12.70 -2.34 0.09
N ILE A 208 -12.99 -2.25 1.38
CA ILE A 208 -12.16 -1.51 2.36
C ILE A 208 -10.84 -2.20 2.68
N LEU A 209 -10.73 -3.50 2.42
CA LEU A 209 -9.52 -4.30 2.60
C LEU A 209 -8.66 -4.41 1.33
N THR A 210 -9.12 -3.89 0.20
CA THR A 210 -8.41 -3.90 -1.08
C THR A 210 -6.92 -3.49 -0.97
N PRO A 211 -6.52 -2.43 -0.24
CA PRO A 211 -5.11 -2.09 -0.08
C PRO A 211 -4.30 -3.14 0.69
N MET A 212 -4.90 -3.84 1.64
CA MET A 212 -4.23 -4.90 2.41
C MET A 212 -4.06 -6.17 1.58
N ILE A 213 -5.08 -6.53 0.79
CA ILE A 213 -5.01 -7.65 -0.16
C ILE A 213 -3.88 -7.38 -1.16
N MET A 214 -3.83 -6.18 -1.74
CA MET A 214 -2.75 -5.80 -2.66
C MET A 214 -1.38 -5.79 -1.97
N ALA A 215 -1.32 -5.37 -0.69
CA ALA A 215 -0.08 -5.40 0.09
C ALA A 215 0.43 -6.84 0.29
N ALA A 216 -0.46 -7.80 0.50
CA ALA A 216 -0.09 -9.22 0.58
C ALA A 216 0.48 -9.73 -0.75
N ILE A 217 -0.07 -9.31 -1.89
CA ILE A 217 0.42 -9.66 -3.23
C ILE A 217 1.83 -9.09 -3.44
N TYR A 218 2.03 -7.78 -3.27
CA TYR A 218 3.35 -7.19 -3.53
C TYR A 218 4.40 -7.59 -2.49
N ALA A 219 4.02 -8.03 -1.30
CA ALA A 219 4.94 -8.65 -0.36
C ALA A 219 5.59 -9.91 -0.96
N ARG A 220 4.83 -10.71 -1.73
CA ARG A 220 5.39 -11.87 -2.46
C ARG A 220 6.25 -11.44 -3.64
N ILE A 221 5.83 -10.41 -4.40
CA ILE A 221 6.67 -9.83 -5.47
C ILE A 221 8.03 -9.43 -4.90
N ASN A 222 8.06 -8.77 -3.75
CA ASN A 222 9.29 -8.31 -3.12
C ASN A 222 10.24 -9.46 -2.79
N VAL A 223 9.74 -10.55 -2.21
CA VAL A 223 10.55 -11.74 -1.91
C VAL A 223 11.19 -12.31 -3.17
N HIS A 224 10.44 -12.41 -4.25
CA HIS A 224 10.95 -12.94 -5.51
C HIS A 224 11.90 -11.96 -6.21
N LEU A 225 11.62 -10.65 -6.20
CA LEU A 225 12.53 -9.64 -6.74
C LEU A 225 13.85 -9.57 -5.98
N GLU A 226 13.81 -9.67 -4.64
CA GLU A 226 15.02 -9.76 -3.82
C GLU A 226 15.91 -10.93 -4.25
N ASN A 227 15.30 -12.10 -4.47
CA ASN A 227 16.01 -13.30 -4.90
C ASN A 227 16.57 -13.17 -6.32
N VAL A 228 15.76 -12.73 -7.28
CA VAL A 228 16.18 -12.57 -8.69
C VAL A 228 17.31 -11.53 -8.82
N ARG A 229 17.14 -10.39 -8.16
CA ARG A 229 18.13 -9.30 -8.19
C ARG A 229 19.35 -9.55 -7.32
N LYS A 230 19.32 -10.56 -6.44
CA LYS A 230 20.35 -10.80 -5.42
C LYS A 230 20.67 -9.55 -4.60
N HIS A 231 19.63 -8.79 -4.30
CA HIS A 231 19.69 -7.49 -3.65
C HIS A 231 18.83 -7.47 -2.39
N PRO A 232 19.44 -7.59 -1.18
CA PRO A 232 18.71 -7.56 0.08
C PRO A 232 17.95 -6.23 0.27
N MET A 233 16.67 -6.31 0.60
CA MET A 233 15.79 -5.15 0.72
C MET A 233 16.15 -4.21 1.88
N GLU A 234 16.93 -4.65 2.85
CA GLU A 234 17.41 -3.84 3.97
C GLU A 234 18.56 -2.89 3.60
N ILE A 235 19.22 -3.12 2.47
CA ILE A 235 20.35 -2.30 2.05
C ILE A 235 19.85 -0.93 1.60
N ARG A 236 20.50 0.12 2.12
CA ARG A 236 20.26 1.51 1.74
C ARG A 236 21.56 2.15 1.27
N ARG A 237 21.47 3.05 0.26
CA ARG A 237 22.60 3.87 -0.18
C ARG A 237 22.77 5.11 0.68
N TYR A 238 21.67 5.84 0.90
CA TYR A 238 21.68 7.19 1.48
C TYR A 238 20.72 7.32 2.66
N TYR A 239 19.55 6.68 2.56
CA TYR A 239 18.48 6.77 3.56
C TYR A 239 18.98 6.37 4.96
N HIS A 240 18.88 7.26 5.92
CA HIS A 240 19.44 7.15 7.28
C HIS A 240 20.96 6.89 7.35
N LYS A 241 21.71 7.21 6.28
CA LYS A 241 23.19 7.10 6.25
C LYS A 241 23.87 8.44 6.02
N LEU A 242 23.17 9.38 5.39
CA LEU A 242 23.64 10.74 5.20
C LEU A 242 22.71 11.70 5.94
N ASP A 243 23.23 12.83 6.38
CA ASP A 243 22.45 13.93 6.93
C ASP A 243 21.72 14.65 5.79
N TYR A 244 20.41 14.93 5.98
CA TYR A 244 19.56 15.68 5.06
C TYR A 244 18.41 16.38 5.79
#